data_6d7cbe8ff6a735ec42546a408e4e1bab
#
_entry.id   6d7cbe8ff6a735ec42546a408e4e1bab
#
_cell.length_a   1.000
_cell.length_b   1.000
_cell.length_c   1.000
_cell.angle_alpha   90.00
_cell.angle_beta   90.00
_cell.angle_gamma   90.00
#
_symmetry.space_group_name_H-M   'P 1'
#
loop_
_entity.id
_entity.type
_entity.pdbx_description
1 polymer ?
#
loop_
_entity_poly.entity_id
_entity_poly.type
_entity_poly.pdbx_seq_one_letter_code
_entity_poly.pdbx_strand_id
1 'polypeptide(L)'
;MSSTAFLLQGGNGGEALNSASGAKTNKSYRWIQMVEDTVFSHIAGNLTTISNLETITHLAGTGIGGNFTALTVSSGTCIAYNQ
;
A
#
# COMPACT_ATOMS: atom_id res chain seq x y z
N MET A 1 14.96 -15.04 -12.87
CA MET A 1 14.36 -13.70 -12.74
C MET A 1 14.69 -13.14 -11.36
N SER A 2 15.11 -11.91 -11.28
CA SER A 2 15.41 -11.28 -9.99
C SER A 2 14.12 -10.92 -9.26
N SER A 3 14.20 -10.80 -7.93
CA SER A 3 13.06 -10.37 -7.12
C SER A 3 12.57 -8.98 -7.53
N THR A 4 13.50 -8.08 -7.91
CA THR A 4 13.13 -6.74 -8.34
C THR A 4 12.31 -6.77 -9.63
N ALA A 5 12.70 -7.58 -10.62
CA ALA A 5 11.93 -7.72 -11.85
C ALA A 5 10.54 -8.30 -11.58
N PHE A 6 10.45 -9.27 -10.69
CA PHE A 6 9.18 -9.87 -10.28
C PHE A 6 8.27 -8.82 -9.64
N LEU A 7 8.81 -8.01 -8.73
CA LEU A 7 8.06 -6.94 -8.07
C LEU A 7 7.57 -5.88 -9.07
N LEU A 8 8.44 -5.46 -9.99
CA LEU A 8 8.09 -4.43 -10.99
C LEU A 8 7.03 -4.91 -11.97
N GLN A 9 6.97 -6.22 -12.19
CA GLN A 9 5.97 -6.83 -13.07
C GLN A 9 4.67 -7.15 -12.35
N GLY A 10 4.53 -6.74 -11.09
CA GLY A 10 3.34 -6.97 -10.32
C GLY A 10 3.29 -8.32 -9.60
N GLY A 11 4.25 -9.23 -9.82
CA GLY A 11 4.39 -10.48 -9.10
C GLY A 11 3.08 -11.25 -8.96
N ASN A 12 2.56 -11.36 -7.74
CA ASN A 12 1.32 -12.05 -7.42
C ASN A 12 0.09 -11.15 -7.56
N GLY A 13 0.19 -10.07 -8.33
CA GLY A 13 -0.89 -9.13 -8.52
C GLY A 13 -1.05 -8.17 -7.34
N GLY A 14 -2.16 -7.48 -7.33
CA GLY A 14 -2.45 -6.50 -6.30
C GLY A 14 -3.80 -5.85 -6.51
N GLU A 15 -4.06 -4.79 -5.75
CA GLU A 15 -5.30 -4.05 -5.82
C GLU A 15 -5.01 -2.56 -5.98
N ALA A 16 -5.71 -1.93 -6.92
CA ALA A 16 -5.70 -0.47 -7.03
C ALA A 16 -6.76 0.06 -6.06
N LEU A 17 -6.33 0.89 -5.11
CA LEU A 17 -7.17 1.36 -4.02
C LEU A 17 -7.32 2.88 -4.04
N ASN A 18 -8.53 3.35 -3.72
CA ASN A 18 -8.82 4.76 -3.51
C ASN A 18 -9.82 4.90 -2.35
N SER A 19 -10.34 6.12 -2.13
CA SER A 19 -11.26 6.36 -1.02
C SER A 19 -12.56 5.55 -1.14
N ALA A 20 -12.95 5.16 -2.34
CA ALA A 20 -14.16 4.36 -2.58
C ALA A 20 -13.94 2.87 -2.30
N SER A 21 -12.69 2.43 -2.13
CA SER A 21 -12.37 1.01 -1.93
C SER A 21 -12.78 0.50 -0.54
N GLY A 22 -12.92 1.40 0.43
CA GLY A 22 -13.25 1.03 1.79
C GLY A 22 -12.07 0.37 2.53
N ALA A 23 -12.36 -0.17 3.69
CA ALA A 23 -11.35 -0.82 4.52
C ALA A 23 -10.97 -2.17 3.93
N LYS A 24 -9.66 -2.41 3.80
CA LYS A 24 -9.12 -3.71 3.41
C LYS A 24 -8.49 -4.36 4.64
N THR A 25 -8.95 -5.56 4.97
CA THR A 25 -8.49 -6.32 6.14
C THR A 25 -8.14 -7.74 5.74
N ASN A 26 -7.39 -8.44 6.60
CA ASN A 26 -6.96 -9.81 6.36
C ASN A 26 -6.21 -9.95 5.04
N LYS A 27 -5.38 -8.97 4.72
CA LYS A 27 -4.57 -8.94 3.52
C LYS A 27 -3.13 -9.30 3.82
N SER A 28 -2.33 -9.42 2.76
CA SER A 28 -0.90 -9.63 2.86
C SER A 28 -0.26 -8.91 1.68
N TYR A 29 -0.03 -7.61 1.86
CA TYR A 29 0.61 -6.77 0.85
C TYR A 29 2.08 -6.62 1.18
N ARG A 30 2.96 -6.70 0.17
CA ARG A 30 4.40 -6.51 0.36
C ARG A 30 4.88 -5.11 -0.02
N TRP A 31 4.09 -4.38 -0.84
CA TRP A 31 4.50 -3.07 -1.35
C TRP A 31 3.26 -2.25 -1.66
N ILE A 32 3.32 -0.97 -1.33
CA ILE A 32 2.26 -0.02 -1.69
C ILE A 32 2.91 1.08 -2.53
N GLN A 33 2.44 1.23 -3.78
CA GLN A 33 2.93 2.23 -4.72
C GLN A 33 1.91 3.35 -4.84
N MET A 34 2.30 4.59 -4.54
CA MET A 34 1.42 5.74 -4.68
C MET A 34 1.36 6.17 -6.14
N VAL A 35 0.17 6.13 -6.74
CA VAL A 35 -0.08 6.60 -8.10
C VAL A 35 -0.36 8.10 -8.09
N GLU A 36 -1.07 8.56 -7.05
CA GLU A 36 -1.35 9.96 -6.76
C GLU A 36 -0.91 10.25 -5.34
N ASP A 37 -0.90 11.53 -4.95
CA ASP A 37 -0.70 11.88 -3.54
C ASP A 37 -1.79 11.20 -2.72
N THR A 38 -1.40 10.39 -1.75
CA THR A 38 -2.30 9.47 -1.06
C THR A 38 -2.22 9.69 0.44
N VAL A 39 -3.38 9.66 1.11
CA VAL A 39 -3.49 9.69 2.56
C VAL A 39 -4.21 8.42 3.01
N PHE A 40 -3.66 7.74 4.00
CA PHE A 40 -4.29 6.58 4.62
C PHE A 40 -4.96 6.99 5.93
N SER A 41 -6.21 6.56 6.13
CA SER A 41 -6.87 6.69 7.42
C SER A 41 -6.53 5.52 8.35
N HIS A 42 -6.09 4.39 7.79
CA HIS A 42 -5.64 3.23 8.56
C HIS A 42 -4.62 2.43 7.77
N ILE A 43 -3.57 2.00 8.43
CA ILE A 43 -2.57 1.10 7.88
C ILE A 43 -2.06 0.20 9.01
N ALA A 44 -1.97 -1.10 8.77
CA ALA A 44 -1.48 -2.07 9.74
C ALA A 44 -0.52 -3.05 9.06
N GLY A 45 0.43 -3.56 9.82
CA GLY A 45 1.42 -4.49 9.31
C GLY A 45 2.57 -4.65 10.29
N ASN A 46 3.71 -5.13 9.79
CA ASN A 46 4.85 -5.49 10.62
C ASN A 46 5.85 -4.36 10.87
N LEU A 47 5.60 -3.16 10.36
CA LEU A 47 6.50 -2.04 10.61
C LEU A 47 6.28 -1.49 12.02
N THR A 48 7.36 -1.22 12.75
CA THR A 48 7.28 -0.60 14.07
C THR A 48 6.67 0.80 13.95
N THR A 49 5.74 1.13 14.83
CA THR A 49 5.03 2.43 14.84
C THR A 49 4.40 2.77 13.48
N ILE A 50 3.84 1.77 12.84
CA ILE A 50 3.26 1.91 11.49
C ILE A 50 2.15 2.98 11.44
N SER A 51 1.46 3.23 12.55
CA SER A 51 0.41 4.26 12.61
C SER A 51 0.94 5.67 12.31
N ASN A 52 2.25 5.89 12.38
CA ASN A 52 2.84 7.17 11.98
C ASN A 52 2.69 7.44 10.49
N LEU A 53 2.35 6.44 9.70
CA LEU A 53 2.08 6.57 8.26
C LEU A 53 0.64 7.00 7.98
N GLU A 54 -0.22 7.00 9.00
CA GLU A 54 -1.61 7.43 8.87
C GLU A 54 -1.70 8.95 8.89
N THR A 55 -2.69 9.49 8.19
CA THR A 55 -3.06 10.91 8.16
C THR A 55 -1.98 11.85 7.60
N ILE A 56 -0.89 11.33 7.08
CA ILE A 56 0.12 12.14 6.36
C ILE A 56 -0.03 11.91 4.86
N THR A 57 0.48 12.86 4.06
CA THR A 57 0.45 12.73 2.60
C THR A 57 1.66 11.95 2.11
N HIS A 58 1.41 10.86 1.40
CA HIS A 58 2.43 10.10 0.69
C HIS A 58 2.42 10.57 -0.76
N LEU A 59 3.54 11.09 -1.23
CA LEU A 59 3.61 11.72 -2.55
C LEU A 59 3.52 10.70 -3.67
N ALA A 60 2.90 11.12 -4.79
CA ALA A 60 2.84 10.31 -6.00
C ALA A 60 4.25 9.85 -6.41
N GLY A 61 4.36 8.61 -6.86
CA GLY A 61 5.62 8.02 -7.28
C GLY A 61 6.46 7.41 -6.16
N THR A 62 6.09 7.64 -4.90
CA THR A 62 6.79 6.99 -3.78
C THR A 62 6.15 5.65 -3.46
N GLY A 63 6.84 4.82 -2.70
CA GLY A 63 6.33 3.53 -2.29
C GLY A 63 6.82 3.13 -0.91
N ILE A 64 6.11 2.20 -0.28
CA ILE A 64 6.47 1.66 1.02
C ILE A 64 6.45 0.13 0.96
N GLY A 65 7.52 -0.46 1.49
CA GLY A 65 7.65 -1.92 1.59
C GLY A 65 7.46 -2.42 3.00
N GLY A 66 6.97 -3.63 3.12
CA GLY A 66 6.75 -4.28 4.39
C GLY A 66 5.83 -5.48 4.22
N ASN A 67 5.14 -5.82 5.27
CA ASN A 67 4.06 -6.80 5.22
C ASN A 67 2.83 -6.14 5.82
N PHE A 68 1.96 -5.66 4.95
CA PHE A 68 0.78 -4.89 5.35
C PHE A 68 -0.44 -5.81 5.36
N THR A 69 -1.16 -5.81 6.48
CA THR A 69 -2.30 -6.70 6.69
C THR A 69 -3.63 -5.98 6.58
N ALA A 70 -3.64 -4.66 6.70
CA ALA A 70 -4.86 -3.86 6.57
C ALA A 70 -4.51 -2.48 6.03
N LEU A 71 -5.43 -1.90 5.25
CA LEU A 71 -5.18 -0.63 4.60
C LEU A 71 -6.52 0.05 4.28
N THR A 72 -6.64 1.34 4.62
CA THR A 72 -7.80 2.15 4.23
C THR A 72 -7.30 3.47 3.67
N VAL A 73 -7.62 3.74 2.41
CA VAL A 73 -7.25 4.98 1.72
C VAL A 73 -8.34 6.02 1.98
N SER A 74 -7.96 7.20 2.48
CA SER A 74 -8.90 8.30 2.66
C SER A 74 -8.91 9.25 1.48
N SER A 75 -7.78 9.41 0.76
CA SER A 75 -7.71 10.21 -0.46
C SER A 75 -6.59 9.73 -1.35
N GLY A 76 -6.69 10.02 -2.65
CA GLY A 76 -5.69 9.62 -3.64
C GLY A 76 -5.89 8.18 -4.13
N THR A 77 -4.89 7.66 -4.82
CA THR A 77 -4.91 6.32 -5.41
C THR A 77 -3.56 5.66 -5.22
N CYS A 78 -3.56 4.42 -4.81
CA CYS A 78 -2.35 3.61 -4.69
C CYS A 78 -2.60 2.20 -5.22
N ILE A 79 -1.52 1.46 -5.42
CA ILE A 79 -1.58 0.03 -5.77
C ILE A 79 -0.90 -0.74 -4.65
N ALA A 80 -1.64 -1.66 -4.03
CA ALA A 80 -1.12 -2.53 -2.99
C ALA A 80 -0.84 -3.90 -3.60
N TYR A 81 0.43 -4.29 -3.66
CA TYR A 81 0.85 -5.54 -4.28
C TYR A 81 0.86 -6.68 -3.28
N ASN A 82 0.26 -7.80 -3.66
CA ASN A 82 0.20 -9.01 -2.84
C ASN A 82 1.58 -9.65 -2.63
N GLN A 83 1.72 -10.32 -1.52
CA GLN A 83 2.88 -11.16 -1.24
C GLN A 83 3.06 -12.25 -2.29
#